data_2faa423243474b77391635fe70c1191f
#
_entry.id   2faa423243474b77391635fe70c1191f
#
_cell.length_a   1.000
_cell.length_b   1.000
_cell.length_c   1.000
_cell.angle_alpha   90.00
_cell.angle_beta   90.00
_cell.angle_gamma   90.00
#
_symmetry.space_group_name_H-M   'P 1'
#
loop_
_entity.id
_entity.type
_entity.pdbx_description
1 polymer ?
#
loop_
_entity_poly.entity_id
_entity_poly.type
_entity_poly.pdbx_seq_one_letter_code
_entity_poly.pdbx_strand_id
1 'polypeptide(L)'
;YFSAQATENDNYKTFGYKTNKTGFSVGTNFEYLNDFYLGLNNSNFYETIETNSTASAQQQQQEGNYWDSFIIFDMNYDKRNQKFQTNSGFKSFYSLNLPVVSDTNTIKNYYNYSKYFSFFEKNFSSLSLYLQSANSINNKNIKLSERITIPSSRLRGFQYGRIGPKDGDDFIGGNYAYSLNFASNLPAIFEESQNLDFLIFADAADIWGVDYNSSI
;
A
#
# COMPACT_ATOMS: atom_id res chain seq x y z
N TYR A 1 16.58 12.38 8.28
CA TYR A 1 15.51 13.29 7.85
C TYR A 1 14.49 13.54 8.96
N PHE A 2 13.79 14.64 8.83
CA PHE A 2 12.62 14.98 9.63
C PHE A 2 11.50 15.36 8.66
N SER A 3 10.27 14.93 8.93
CA SER A 3 9.09 15.34 8.16
C SER A 3 7.92 15.62 9.09
N ALA A 4 7.11 16.62 8.74
CA ALA A 4 5.82 16.88 9.36
C ALA A 4 4.74 16.77 8.29
N GLN A 5 3.58 16.26 8.66
CA GLN A 5 2.47 16.08 7.74
C GLN A 5 1.13 16.41 8.38
N ALA A 6 0.23 16.93 7.57
CA ALA A 6 -1.18 17.00 7.87
C ALA A 6 -1.94 16.50 6.63
N THR A 7 -2.80 15.52 6.81
CA THR A 7 -3.52 14.87 5.71
C THR A 7 -4.99 14.70 6.08
N GLU A 8 -5.85 15.06 5.16
CA GLU A 8 -7.28 14.76 5.21
C GLU A 8 -7.63 13.79 4.10
N ASN A 9 -8.29 12.68 4.43
CA ASN A 9 -8.78 11.70 3.47
C ASN A 9 -10.28 11.56 3.63
N ASP A 10 -11.04 12.07 2.66
CA ASP A 10 -12.48 11.88 2.58
C ASP A 10 -12.78 10.62 1.77
N ASN A 11 -13.16 9.58 2.47
CA ASN A 11 -13.50 8.29 1.91
C ASN A 11 -14.97 7.92 2.17
N TYR A 12 -15.83 8.88 2.49
CA TYR A 12 -17.24 8.64 2.80
C TYR A 12 -17.97 7.83 1.73
N LYS A 13 -17.71 8.13 0.44
CA LYS A 13 -18.37 7.44 -0.68
C LYS A 13 -17.83 6.02 -0.94
N THR A 14 -16.62 5.74 -0.53
CA THR A 14 -15.95 4.48 -0.84
C THR A 14 -15.95 3.52 0.35
N PHE A 15 -15.66 4.04 1.53
CA PHE A 15 -15.43 3.26 2.75
C PHE A 15 -16.31 3.68 3.92
N GLY A 16 -17.19 4.67 3.78
CA GLY A 16 -18.09 5.11 4.84
C GLY A 16 -17.43 5.97 5.93
N TYR A 17 -16.17 6.38 5.79
CA TYR A 17 -15.47 7.17 6.81
C TYR A 17 -14.53 8.21 6.21
N LYS A 18 -14.14 9.17 7.06
CA LYS A 18 -13.15 10.21 6.79
C LYS A 18 -12.08 10.19 7.87
N THR A 19 -10.85 10.54 7.51
CA THR A 19 -9.76 10.66 8.49
C THR A 19 -9.03 12.00 8.35
N ASN A 20 -8.71 12.59 9.49
CA ASN A 20 -7.78 13.72 9.61
C ASN A 20 -6.55 13.24 10.40
N LYS A 21 -5.38 13.33 9.81
CA LYS A 21 -4.13 12.87 10.42
C LYS A 21 -3.10 14.00 10.44
N THR A 22 -2.56 14.29 11.63
CA THR A 22 -1.48 15.25 11.82
C THR A 22 -0.35 14.59 12.60
N GLY A 23 0.88 14.80 12.19
CA GLY A 23 2.00 14.18 12.86
C GLY A 23 3.36 14.54 12.31
N PHE A 24 4.36 13.87 12.84
CA PHE A 24 5.75 14.01 12.40
C PHE A 24 6.47 12.66 12.40
N SER A 25 7.52 12.59 11.61
CA SER A 25 8.40 11.44 11.55
C SER A 25 9.86 11.88 11.59
N VAL A 26 10.68 11.09 12.23
CA VAL A 26 12.14 11.25 12.24
C VAL A 26 12.78 9.91 11.89
N GLY A 27 13.76 9.92 11.01
CA GLY A 27 14.38 8.68 10.60
C GLY A 27 15.70 8.85 9.86
N THR A 28 16.32 7.72 9.60
CA THR A 28 17.55 7.61 8.82
C THR A 28 17.40 6.54 7.75
N ASN A 29 18.12 6.70 6.66
CA ASN A 29 18.25 5.70 5.62
C ASN A 29 19.72 5.72 5.17
N PHE A 30 20.36 4.57 5.11
CA PHE A 30 21.75 4.44 4.74
C PHE A 30 21.98 3.21 3.87
N GLU A 31 22.96 3.30 3.01
CA GLU A 31 23.41 2.17 2.20
C GLU A 31 24.28 1.26 3.07
N TYR A 32 23.81 0.03 3.28
CA TYR A 32 24.51 -0.97 4.08
C TYR A 32 25.45 -1.82 3.22
N LEU A 33 25.01 -2.19 2.03
CA LEU A 33 25.78 -2.85 0.98
C LEU A 33 25.43 -2.19 -0.35
N ASN A 34 26.24 -2.40 -1.39
CA ASN A 34 25.99 -1.83 -2.71
C ASN A 34 24.54 -2.08 -3.18
N ASP A 35 23.80 -0.98 -3.39
CA ASP A 35 22.40 -0.96 -3.81
C ASP A 35 21.41 -1.53 -2.79
N PHE A 36 21.87 -1.86 -1.55
CA PHE A 36 21.04 -2.33 -0.46
C PHE A 36 20.99 -1.29 0.67
N TYR A 37 19.81 -0.75 0.91
CA TYR A 37 19.55 0.33 1.85
C TYR A 37 18.72 -0.18 3.02
N LEU A 38 19.10 0.24 4.23
CA LEU A 38 18.34 0.04 5.45
C LEU A 38 17.79 1.36 5.96
N GLY A 39 16.53 1.37 6.35
CA GLY A 39 15.85 2.52 6.94
C GLY A 39 15.34 2.20 8.33
N LEU A 40 15.45 3.18 9.22
CA LEU A 40 14.82 3.18 10.53
C LEU A 40 14.10 4.52 10.70
N ASN A 41 12.81 4.46 10.97
CA ASN A 41 11.98 5.65 11.13
C ASN A 41 11.08 5.51 12.36
N ASN A 42 10.91 6.58 13.13
CA ASN A 42 9.86 6.71 14.12
C ASN A 42 8.81 7.69 13.59
N SER A 43 7.57 7.24 13.51
CA SER A 43 6.43 8.03 13.04
C SER A 43 5.40 8.19 14.13
N ASN A 44 5.03 9.42 14.42
CA ASN A 44 4.09 9.80 15.47
C ASN A 44 2.98 10.63 14.87
N PHE A 45 1.73 10.28 15.14
CA PHE A 45 0.60 11.05 14.62
C PHE A 45 -0.63 10.94 15.51
N TYR A 46 -1.42 11.99 15.42
CA TYR A 46 -2.76 12.08 15.96
C TYR A 46 -3.75 11.98 14.81
N GLU A 47 -4.71 11.09 14.93
CA GLU A 47 -5.71 10.80 13.92
C GLU A 47 -7.11 10.93 14.48
N THR A 48 -8.00 11.60 13.75
CA THR A 48 -9.44 11.63 13.99
C THR A 48 -10.14 10.82 12.90
N ILE A 49 -11.00 9.89 13.30
CA ILE A 49 -11.86 9.12 12.40
C ILE A 49 -13.31 9.57 12.62
N GLU A 50 -13.96 9.95 11.55
CA GLU A 50 -15.38 10.30 11.49
C GLU A 50 -16.08 9.33 10.53
N THR A 51 -17.26 8.85 10.91
CA THR A 51 -18.05 7.95 10.06
C THR A 51 -19.29 8.65 9.53
N ASN A 52 -19.83 8.14 8.46
CA ASN A 52 -21.07 8.65 7.92
C ASN A 52 -22.29 7.97 8.66
N SER A 53 -23.45 8.61 8.66
CA SER A 53 -24.63 8.10 9.34
C SER A 53 -25.17 6.78 8.79
N THR A 54 -24.75 6.36 7.59
CA THR A 54 -25.11 5.10 6.95
C THR A 54 -24.04 4.02 7.13
N ALA A 55 -22.91 4.35 7.76
CA ALA A 55 -21.86 3.39 8.06
C ALA A 55 -22.36 2.29 9.00
N SER A 56 -21.74 1.11 8.92
CA SER A 56 -22.11 -0.01 9.80
C SER A 56 -21.89 0.32 11.28
N ALA A 57 -22.58 -0.40 12.15
CA ALA A 57 -22.42 -0.24 13.60
C ALA A 57 -20.96 -0.49 14.05
N GLN A 58 -20.25 -1.41 13.40
CA GLN A 58 -18.86 -1.72 13.68
C GLN A 58 -17.92 -0.58 13.25
N GLN A 59 -18.21 0.08 12.13
CA GLN A 59 -17.46 1.26 11.69
C GLN A 59 -17.72 2.44 12.63
N GLN A 60 -18.98 2.70 13.02
CA GLN A 60 -19.35 3.77 13.95
C GLN A 60 -18.67 3.62 15.33
N GLN A 61 -18.47 2.38 15.80
CA GLN A 61 -17.73 2.11 17.05
C GLN A 61 -16.26 2.51 17.00
N GLN A 62 -15.69 2.69 15.81
CA GLN A 62 -14.30 3.11 15.61
C GLN A 62 -14.16 4.63 15.38
N GLU A 63 -15.27 5.37 15.46
CA GLU A 63 -15.23 6.84 15.46
C GLU A 63 -14.51 7.37 16.70
N GLY A 64 -13.61 8.34 16.51
CA GLY A 64 -12.88 8.93 17.63
C GLY A 64 -11.51 9.43 17.27
N ASN A 65 -10.74 9.67 18.32
CA ASN A 65 -9.39 10.22 18.24
C ASN A 65 -8.36 9.18 18.70
N TYR A 66 -7.27 9.08 17.97
CA TYR A 66 -6.24 8.08 18.17
C TYR A 66 -4.85 8.72 18.18
N TRP A 67 -4.01 8.28 19.10
CA TRP A 67 -2.60 8.59 19.09
C TRP A 67 -1.81 7.34 18.75
N ASP A 68 -0.95 7.44 17.75
CA ASP A 68 -0.13 6.33 17.28
C ASP A 68 1.34 6.72 17.13
N SER A 69 2.21 5.87 17.64
CA SER A 69 3.65 5.93 17.44
C SER A 69 4.14 4.58 16.94
N PHE A 70 4.83 4.59 15.79
CA PHE A 70 5.38 3.40 15.16
C PHE A 70 6.88 3.51 14.99
N ILE A 71 7.58 2.38 15.13
CA ILE A 71 8.92 2.18 14.59
C ILE A 71 8.77 1.43 13.25
N ILE A 72 9.39 1.97 12.22
CA ILE A 72 9.32 1.44 10.86
C ILE A 72 10.72 1.01 10.45
N PHE A 73 10.87 -0.25 10.05
CA PHE A 73 12.08 -0.81 9.48
C PHE A 73 11.88 -1.03 7.99
N ASP A 74 12.73 -0.43 7.18
CA ASP A 74 12.71 -0.53 5.73
C ASP A 74 13.96 -1.24 5.21
N MET A 75 13.79 -2.10 4.22
CA MET A 75 14.85 -2.74 3.46
C MET A 75 14.56 -2.52 1.98
N ASN A 76 15.48 -1.90 1.26
CA ASN A 76 15.36 -1.64 -0.16
C ASN A 76 16.59 -2.14 -0.90
N TYR A 77 16.38 -3.08 -1.83
CA TYR A 77 17.42 -3.63 -2.68
C TYR A 77 17.07 -3.35 -4.14
N ASP A 78 17.86 -2.48 -4.79
CA ASP A 78 17.58 -1.98 -6.13
C ASP A 78 18.72 -2.32 -7.10
N LYS A 79 18.58 -3.42 -7.82
CA LYS A 79 19.52 -3.93 -8.82
C LYS A 79 19.03 -3.70 -10.25
N ARG A 80 18.26 -2.66 -10.47
CA ARG A 80 17.86 -2.27 -11.81
C ARG A 80 19.05 -1.69 -12.57
N ASN A 81 19.12 -1.99 -13.85
CA ASN A 81 20.17 -1.40 -14.73
C ASN A 81 20.02 0.12 -14.85
N GLN A 82 18.80 0.64 -14.80
CA GLN A 82 18.45 2.07 -14.82
C GLN A 82 17.09 2.32 -14.18
N LYS A 83 16.83 3.54 -13.72
CA LYS A 83 15.57 3.88 -13.04
C LYS A 83 14.39 4.13 -13.98
N PHE A 84 14.67 4.59 -15.19
CA PHE A 84 13.70 4.87 -16.25
C PHE A 84 13.89 3.86 -17.37
N GLN A 85 12.79 3.37 -17.99
CA GLN A 85 12.80 2.35 -19.04
C GLN A 85 13.66 1.13 -18.65
N THR A 86 13.47 0.65 -17.43
CA THR A 86 14.21 -0.49 -16.88
C THR A 86 13.96 -1.75 -17.71
N ASN A 87 14.98 -2.37 -18.24
CA ASN A 87 14.87 -3.57 -19.06
C ASN A 87 15.60 -4.80 -18.49
N SER A 88 16.28 -4.64 -17.35
CA SER A 88 16.93 -5.75 -16.65
C SER A 88 17.10 -5.46 -15.16
N GLY A 89 17.29 -6.53 -14.39
CA GLY A 89 17.49 -6.44 -12.96
C GLY A 89 16.22 -6.65 -12.14
N PHE A 90 16.23 -6.18 -10.90
CA PHE A 90 15.08 -6.28 -10.00
C PHE A 90 15.12 -5.16 -8.95
N LYS A 91 13.97 -4.94 -8.32
CA LYS A 91 13.84 -4.13 -7.11
C LYS A 91 13.03 -4.91 -6.08
N SER A 92 13.52 -4.96 -4.86
CA SER A 92 12.85 -5.56 -3.70
C SER A 92 12.74 -4.52 -2.60
N PHE A 93 11.54 -4.35 -2.05
CA PHE A 93 11.30 -3.46 -0.91
C PHE A 93 10.47 -4.19 0.13
N TYR A 94 10.92 -4.15 1.37
CA TYR A 94 10.19 -4.65 2.53
C TYR A 94 10.11 -3.54 3.58
N SER A 95 8.94 -3.41 4.21
CA SER A 95 8.70 -2.50 5.33
C SER A 95 7.94 -3.21 6.43
N LEU A 96 8.43 -3.07 7.66
CA LEU A 96 7.80 -3.57 8.88
C LEU A 96 7.46 -2.40 9.79
N ASN A 97 6.17 -2.21 10.09
CA ASN A 97 5.69 -1.19 11.03
C ASN A 97 5.33 -1.86 12.35
N LEU A 98 6.03 -1.48 13.41
CA LEU A 98 5.80 -1.97 14.77
C LEU A 98 5.19 -0.86 15.64
N PRO A 99 4.05 -1.09 16.31
CA PRO A 99 3.49 -0.12 17.24
C PRO A 99 4.38 -0.06 18.51
N VAL A 100 4.67 1.15 18.96
CA VAL A 100 5.42 1.41 20.21
C VAL A 100 4.47 1.88 21.30
N VAL A 101 3.74 2.96 21.00
CA VAL A 101 2.63 3.48 21.81
C VAL A 101 1.50 3.72 20.82
N SER A 102 0.43 2.99 20.94
CA SER A 102 -0.69 3.07 20.01
C SER A 102 -1.97 2.66 20.72
N ASP A 103 -3.05 3.35 20.41
CA ASP A 103 -4.39 2.98 20.87
C ASP A 103 -4.85 1.65 20.25
N THR A 104 -4.37 1.36 19.05
CA THR A 104 -4.59 0.09 18.34
C THR A 104 -3.23 -0.51 17.95
N ASN A 105 -2.85 -1.61 18.59
CA ASN A 105 -1.55 -2.22 18.38
C ASN A 105 -1.54 -3.11 17.12
N THR A 106 -1.38 -2.49 15.94
CA THR A 106 -1.37 -3.18 14.65
C THR A 106 0.07 -3.28 14.11
N ILE A 107 0.53 -4.51 13.89
CA ILE A 107 1.75 -4.78 13.12
C ILE A 107 1.39 -4.81 11.65
N LYS A 108 2.14 -4.07 10.81
CA LYS A 108 1.96 -4.09 9.35
C LYS A 108 3.23 -4.55 8.67
N ASN A 109 3.07 -5.44 7.70
CA ASN A 109 4.11 -5.86 6.79
C ASN A 109 3.73 -5.44 5.38
N TYR A 110 4.71 -4.95 4.66
CA TYR A 110 4.60 -4.59 3.26
C TYR A 110 5.78 -5.19 2.50
N TYR A 111 5.52 -5.90 1.43
CA TYR A 111 6.55 -6.40 0.54
C TYR A 111 6.20 -6.11 -0.91
N ASN A 112 7.16 -5.59 -1.64
CA ASN A 112 7.05 -5.36 -3.07
C ASN A 112 8.31 -5.85 -3.78
N TYR A 113 8.14 -6.75 -4.74
CA TYR A 113 9.19 -7.24 -5.60
C TYR A 113 8.84 -6.98 -7.04
N SER A 114 9.79 -6.47 -7.83
CA SER A 114 9.61 -6.27 -9.26
C SER A 114 10.83 -6.79 -10.01
N LYS A 115 10.61 -7.72 -10.92
CA LYS A 115 11.60 -8.22 -11.86
C LYS A 115 11.42 -7.52 -13.19
N TYR A 116 12.52 -7.07 -13.77
CA TYR A 116 12.55 -6.38 -15.05
C TYR A 116 13.32 -7.22 -16.06
N PHE A 117 12.84 -7.26 -17.29
CA PHE A 117 13.43 -8.05 -18.38
C PHE A 117 12.97 -7.50 -19.73
N SER A 118 13.58 -8.01 -20.79
CA SER A 118 13.29 -7.59 -22.16
C SER A 118 13.10 -8.84 -23.02
N PHE A 119 12.07 -8.89 -23.85
CA PHE A 119 11.84 -9.95 -24.81
C PHE A 119 12.49 -9.67 -26.16
N PHE A 120 12.67 -8.39 -26.48
CA PHE A 120 13.25 -7.92 -27.73
C PHE A 120 13.91 -6.55 -27.49
N GLU A 121 14.61 -6.03 -28.50
CA GLU A 121 15.27 -4.73 -28.42
C GLU A 121 14.26 -3.60 -28.13
N LYS A 122 14.64 -2.66 -27.26
CA LYS A 122 13.80 -1.53 -26.79
C LYS A 122 12.50 -1.96 -26.07
N ASN A 123 12.41 -3.21 -25.62
CA ASN A 123 11.31 -3.66 -24.80
C ASN A 123 11.60 -3.46 -23.31
N PHE A 124 10.60 -3.00 -22.59
CA PHE A 124 10.60 -2.86 -21.12
C PHE A 124 9.46 -3.68 -20.56
N SER A 125 9.79 -4.80 -19.97
CA SER A 125 8.81 -5.71 -19.37
C SER A 125 9.06 -5.84 -17.88
N SER A 126 7.99 -5.98 -17.11
CA SER A 126 8.08 -6.18 -15.67
C SER A 126 7.06 -7.18 -15.17
N LEU A 127 7.45 -7.96 -14.16
CA LEU A 127 6.58 -8.78 -13.34
C LEU A 127 6.76 -8.32 -11.89
N SER A 128 5.66 -7.92 -11.26
CA SER A 128 5.67 -7.40 -9.89
C SER A 128 4.75 -8.19 -8.97
N LEU A 129 5.24 -8.49 -7.77
CA LEU A 129 4.51 -9.07 -6.66
C LEU A 129 4.39 -8.03 -5.54
N TYR A 130 3.19 -7.82 -5.05
CA TYR A 130 2.87 -7.00 -3.90
C TYR A 130 2.19 -7.86 -2.85
N LEU A 131 2.63 -7.77 -1.61
CA LEU A 131 2.04 -8.43 -0.46
C LEU A 131 1.90 -7.44 0.68
N GLN A 132 0.78 -7.49 1.38
CA GLN A 132 0.59 -6.68 2.58
C GLN A 132 -0.19 -7.46 3.63
N SER A 133 0.18 -7.27 4.90
CA SER A 133 -0.59 -7.78 6.04
C SER A 133 -0.67 -6.74 7.16
N ALA A 134 -1.81 -6.75 7.85
CA ALA A 134 -2.05 -5.99 9.07
C ALA A 134 -2.62 -6.96 10.12
N ASN A 135 -1.99 -7.02 11.29
CA ASN A 135 -2.38 -7.95 12.35
C ASN A 135 -2.39 -7.23 13.70
N SER A 136 -3.48 -7.38 14.43
CA SER A 136 -3.58 -6.87 15.80
C SER A 136 -2.80 -7.78 16.75
N ILE A 137 -2.01 -7.19 17.68
CA ILE A 137 -1.26 -7.93 18.71
C ILE A 137 -1.93 -7.90 20.08
N ASN A 138 -3.03 -7.18 20.23
CA ASN A 138 -3.77 -7.06 21.51
C ASN A 138 -5.21 -7.55 21.43
N ASN A 139 -5.55 -8.34 20.40
CA ASN A 139 -6.90 -8.86 20.12
C ASN A 139 -7.98 -7.77 19.95
N LYS A 140 -7.59 -6.52 19.68
CA LYS A 140 -8.52 -5.47 19.27
C LYS A 140 -8.72 -5.50 17.75
N ASN A 141 -9.84 -4.99 17.30
CA ASN A 141 -10.07 -4.82 15.87
C ASN A 141 -9.05 -3.86 15.25
N ILE A 142 -8.59 -4.17 14.05
CA ILE A 142 -7.75 -3.26 13.29
C ILE A 142 -8.56 -2.02 12.92
N LYS A 143 -8.00 -0.86 13.19
CA LYS A 143 -8.60 0.45 12.93
C LYS A 143 -8.91 0.62 11.44
N LEU A 144 -10.03 1.27 11.09
CA LEU A 144 -10.48 1.47 9.71
C LEU A 144 -9.38 2.05 8.81
N SER A 145 -8.66 3.04 9.31
CA SER A 145 -7.55 3.69 8.58
C SER A 145 -6.30 2.82 8.42
N GLU A 146 -6.21 1.71 9.14
CA GLU A 146 -5.08 0.78 9.10
C GLU A 146 -5.36 -0.46 8.26
N ARG A 147 -6.63 -0.66 7.84
CA ARG A 147 -7.00 -1.75 6.94
C ARG A 147 -6.37 -1.55 5.56
N ILE A 148 -6.13 -2.68 4.92
CA ILE A 148 -5.43 -2.73 3.64
C ILE A 148 -6.43 -2.55 2.51
N THR A 149 -6.03 -1.76 1.51
CA THR A 149 -6.70 -1.61 0.22
C THR A 149 -5.69 -1.75 -0.90
N ILE A 150 -6.13 -2.21 -2.09
CA ILE A 150 -5.25 -2.31 -3.26
C ILE A 150 -5.17 -0.95 -3.95
N PRO A 151 -3.97 -0.38 -4.15
CA PRO A 151 -3.78 0.82 -4.96
C PRO A 151 -4.25 0.61 -6.41
N SER A 152 -4.84 1.63 -7.03
CA SER A 152 -5.33 1.57 -8.42
C SER A 152 -4.26 1.16 -9.43
N SER A 153 -2.99 1.47 -9.16
CA SER A 153 -1.85 1.04 -9.99
C SER A 153 -1.57 -0.46 -9.94
N ARG A 154 -2.15 -1.18 -8.98
CA ARG A 154 -1.99 -2.62 -8.77
C ARG A 154 -3.14 -3.46 -9.30
N LEU A 155 -4.26 -2.83 -9.63
CA LEU A 155 -5.41 -3.48 -10.25
C LEU A 155 -6.06 -2.49 -11.22
N ARG A 156 -5.45 -2.33 -12.38
CA ARG A 156 -5.86 -1.38 -13.41
C ARG A 156 -7.21 -1.79 -14.01
N GLY A 157 -8.04 -0.82 -14.33
CA GLY A 157 -9.39 -1.06 -14.85
C GLY A 157 -10.47 -1.29 -13.79
N PHE A 158 -10.10 -1.37 -12.51
CA PHE A 158 -11.02 -1.46 -11.38
C PHE A 158 -11.09 -0.14 -10.61
N GLN A 159 -12.27 0.16 -10.07
CA GLN A 159 -12.44 1.32 -9.22
C GLN A 159 -11.73 1.08 -7.87
N TYR A 160 -10.97 2.07 -7.41
CA TYR A 160 -10.29 2.03 -6.11
C TYR A 160 -11.28 1.74 -4.97
N GLY A 161 -10.87 0.84 -4.06
CA GLY A 161 -11.63 0.48 -2.86
C GLY A 161 -12.90 -0.34 -3.12
N ARG A 162 -13.11 -0.87 -4.33
CA ARG A 162 -14.30 -1.65 -4.68
C ARG A 162 -14.05 -3.15 -4.83
N ILE A 163 -13.05 -3.65 -4.11
CA ILE A 163 -12.74 -5.09 -3.99
C ILE A 163 -12.50 -5.44 -2.52
N GLY A 164 -12.72 -6.71 -2.17
CA GLY A 164 -12.48 -7.24 -0.84
C GLY A 164 -13.72 -7.22 0.06
N PRO A 165 -13.51 -7.38 1.37
CA PRO A 165 -14.59 -7.47 2.35
C PRO A 165 -15.51 -6.25 2.38
N LYS A 166 -16.80 -6.52 2.66
CA LYS A 166 -17.82 -5.51 2.87
C LYS A 166 -18.43 -5.65 4.26
N ASP A 167 -18.86 -4.53 4.82
CA ASP A 167 -19.72 -4.47 6.00
C ASP A 167 -20.94 -3.60 5.64
N GLY A 168 -22.10 -4.21 5.47
CA GLY A 168 -23.25 -3.58 4.82
C GLY A 168 -22.96 -3.25 3.36
N ASP A 169 -23.16 -1.98 2.99
CA ASP A 169 -22.91 -1.49 1.62
C ASP A 169 -21.48 -0.98 1.42
N ASP A 170 -20.71 -0.79 2.50
CA ASP A 170 -19.38 -0.22 2.46
C ASP A 170 -18.30 -1.29 2.31
N PHE A 171 -17.33 -1.01 1.44
CA PHE A 171 -16.09 -1.77 1.43
C PHE A 171 -15.21 -1.32 2.59
N ILE A 172 -14.69 -2.26 3.36
CA ILE A 172 -13.93 -1.96 4.58
C ILE A 172 -12.43 -2.22 4.47
N GLY A 173 -11.96 -2.68 3.32
CA GLY A 173 -10.62 -3.22 3.18
C GLY A 173 -10.46 -4.55 3.91
N GLY A 174 -9.22 -5.03 4.05
CA GLY A 174 -8.95 -6.30 4.72
C GLY A 174 -7.68 -6.26 5.55
N ASN A 175 -7.35 -7.43 6.12
CA ASN A 175 -6.14 -7.62 6.90
C ASN A 175 -4.97 -8.12 6.04
N TYR A 176 -5.27 -8.69 4.87
CA TYR A 176 -4.31 -9.27 3.94
C TYR A 176 -4.63 -8.86 2.52
N ALA A 177 -3.59 -8.62 1.73
CA ALA A 177 -3.74 -8.33 0.32
C ALA A 177 -2.53 -8.84 -0.49
N TYR A 178 -2.80 -9.23 -1.72
CA TYR A 178 -1.76 -9.43 -2.71
C TYR A 178 -2.13 -8.79 -4.05
N SER A 179 -1.12 -8.47 -4.85
CA SER A 179 -1.29 -8.30 -6.29
C SER A 179 -0.13 -8.89 -7.07
N LEU A 180 -0.44 -9.42 -8.25
CA LEU A 180 0.50 -9.84 -9.26
C LEU A 180 0.25 -9.01 -10.51
N ASN A 181 1.29 -8.33 -10.99
CA ASN A 181 1.18 -7.38 -12.09
C ASN A 181 2.21 -7.71 -13.16
N PHE A 182 1.77 -7.90 -14.37
CA PHE A 182 2.61 -7.94 -15.56
C PHE A 182 2.39 -6.69 -16.39
N ALA A 183 3.47 -6.14 -16.95
CA ALA A 183 3.38 -5.05 -17.91
C ALA A 183 4.52 -5.18 -18.93
N SER A 184 4.23 -4.89 -20.19
CA SER A 184 5.21 -4.89 -21.27
C SER A 184 4.84 -3.84 -22.31
N ASN A 185 5.78 -3.00 -22.74
CA ASN A 185 5.55 -2.17 -23.90
C ASN A 185 5.62 -3.02 -25.17
N LEU A 186 4.85 -2.62 -26.17
CA LEU A 186 4.91 -3.19 -27.51
C LEU A 186 5.95 -2.45 -28.37
N PRO A 187 6.48 -3.06 -29.43
CA PRO A 187 7.27 -2.35 -30.42
C PRO A 187 6.50 -1.16 -30.96
N ALA A 188 7.20 -0.11 -31.34
CA ALA A 188 6.57 1.05 -31.99
C ALA A 188 5.78 0.58 -33.20
N ILE A 189 4.44 0.69 -33.12
CA ILE A 189 3.53 0.32 -34.23
C ILE A 189 3.55 1.38 -35.33
N PHE A 190 3.89 2.61 -34.95
CA PHE A 190 4.01 3.74 -35.86
C PHE A 190 5.44 4.27 -35.79
N GLU A 191 6.26 4.02 -36.79
CA GLU A 191 7.68 4.42 -36.85
C GLU A 191 7.88 5.95 -36.74
N GLU A 192 6.89 6.74 -37.21
CA GLU A 192 6.94 8.20 -37.17
C GLU A 192 6.50 8.81 -35.83
N SER A 193 5.93 8.03 -34.92
CA SER A 193 5.41 8.52 -33.65
C SER A 193 6.40 8.29 -32.50
N GLN A 194 7.32 9.21 -32.31
CA GLN A 194 8.34 9.12 -31.24
C GLN A 194 7.80 9.27 -29.81
N ASN A 195 6.54 9.67 -29.67
CA ASN A 195 5.92 10.00 -28.36
C ASN A 195 4.75 9.10 -27.98
N LEU A 196 4.55 7.97 -28.66
CA LEU A 196 3.44 7.06 -28.41
C LEU A 196 3.94 5.66 -28.10
N ASP A 197 3.77 5.22 -26.85
CA ASP A 197 4.05 3.87 -26.42
C ASP A 197 2.76 3.10 -26.15
N PHE A 198 2.66 1.89 -26.68
CA PHE A 198 1.58 0.96 -26.37
C PHE A 198 2.05 0.02 -25.26
N LEU A 199 1.22 -0.13 -24.23
CA LEU A 199 1.46 -1.01 -23.09
C LEU A 199 0.37 -2.08 -23.06
N ILE A 200 0.79 -3.34 -22.98
CA ILE A 200 -0.07 -4.44 -22.55
C ILE A 200 0.18 -4.77 -21.08
N PHE A 201 -0.87 -5.14 -20.38
CA PHE A 201 -0.75 -5.53 -18.99
C PHE A 201 -1.76 -6.60 -18.59
N ALA A 202 -1.44 -7.31 -17.53
CA ALA A 202 -2.34 -8.22 -16.83
C ALA A 202 -2.15 -8.05 -15.32
N ASP A 203 -3.25 -7.83 -14.60
CA ASP A 203 -3.26 -7.63 -13.16
C ASP A 203 -4.18 -8.66 -12.49
N ALA A 204 -3.73 -9.23 -11.39
CA ALA A 204 -4.54 -10.05 -10.49
C ALA A 204 -4.31 -9.55 -9.06
N ALA A 205 -5.37 -9.37 -8.28
CA ALA A 205 -5.28 -8.95 -6.90
C ALA A 205 -6.45 -9.44 -6.09
N ASP A 206 -6.24 -9.60 -4.78
CA ASP A 206 -7.29 -9.91 -3.82
C ASP A 206 -7.01 -9.26 -2.46
N ILE A 207 -8.08 -9.04 -1.68
CA ILE A 207 -8.06 -8.53 -0.31
C ILE A 207 -8.99 -9.41 0.52
N TRP A 208 -8.52 -9.85 1.69
CA TRP A 208 -9.33 -10.69 2.56
C TRP A 208 -9.00 -10.49 4.04
N GLY A 209 -9.82 -11.11 4.89
CA GLY A 209 -9.67 -11.16 6.34
C GLY A 209 -10.18 -9.90 7.03
N VAL A 210 -11.01 -10.14 8.03
CA VAL A 210 -11.48 -9.14 9.01
C VAL A 210 -11.43 -9.76 10.39
N ASP A 211 -11.29 -8.93 11.43
CA ASP A 211 -11.03 -9.43 12.80
C ASP A 211 -12.32 -9.74 13.57
N TYR A 212 -13.44 -9.16 13.18
CA TYR A 212 -14.67 -9.16 13.97
C TYR A 212 -15.82 -9.98 13.38
N ASN A 213 -15.69 -10.44 12.16
CA ASN A 213 -16.70 -11.25 11.49
C ASN A 213 -16.06 -12.21 10.48
N SER A 214 -16.13 -13.50 10.76
CA SER A 214 -15.58 -14.55 9.88
C SER A 214 -16.46 -14.85 8.66
N SER A 215 -17.62 -14.23 8.54
CA SER A 215 -18.54 -14.38 7.40
C SER A 215 -18.36 -13.31 6.32
N ILE A 216 -17.46 -12.37 6.54
CA ILE A 216 -17.12 -11.27 5.64
C ILE A 216 -15.82 -11.57 4.89
#